data_63fb045895d0085dfec831093a574cdc
#
_entry.id   63fb045895d0085dfec831093a574cdc
#
_cell.length_a   1.000
_cell.length_b   1.000
_cell.length_c   1.000
_cell.angle_alpha   90.00
_cell.angle_beta   90.00
_cell.angle_gamma   90.00
#
_symmetry.space_group_name_H-M   'P 1'
#
loop_
_entity.id
_entity.type
_entity.pdbx_description
1 polymer ?
#
loop_
_entity_poly.entity_id
_entity_poly.type
_entity_poly.pdbx_seq_one_letter_code
_entity_poly.pdbx_strand_id
1 'polypeptide(L)'
;MGMIGGGGNAMIGPIHLRAALMENDIELVCGCFSRNYQTSLSTGLAWHVPCERIYHDYKEMLEKEAALPKGERMDFVTIVTPNKVHYEQAALALDLGFDVVLDKPMTFSLEEALKLQEKVERTGLTLALTHTYSGYPAIKEMKTRIAEGQLGKLRRVYVEYTQGWLSQRIELEGGNNAGWRTDPSQSGKGGCIGDIGTHAWHLSEYVTGEKVVELCAELNTFVDGRLNDDDAAAFLHYTNGVKGVLHATQIAAGEENRLSIRVYGERGGLEWHQMEPNTLIARWADRPAEIIRTGNGYMGSLAKWNTRPPGGHPEGYIEAFANIYRNFAATIRAKAKGETPSPECLDFPNVYDGVRGLQFIETMVASGYNKEGKWVKWVEK
;
A
#
# COMPACT_ATOMS: atom_id res chain seq x y z
N MET A 1 2.75 18.82 -5.88
CA MET A 1 3.31 17.51 -6.26
C MET A 1 3.47 17.39 -7.77
N GLY A 2 4.44 16.58 -8.23
CA GLY A 2 4.46 16.07 -9.60
C GLY A 2 3.90 14.65 -9.66
N MET A 3 3.54 14.15 -10.88
CA MET A 3 3.09 12.78 -11.05
C MET A 3 3.72 12.11 -12.29
N ILE A 4 4.21 10.88 -12.12
CA ILE A 4 4.75 10.04 -13.18
C ILE A 4 3.81 8.85 -13.41
N GLY A 5 3.26 8.73 -14.61
CA GLY A 5 2.27 7.70 -14.96
C GLY A 5 0.84 8.06 -14.60
N GLY A 6 -0.04 7.09 -14.61
CA GLY A 6 -1.45 7.25 -14.17
C GLY A 6 -2.41 7.88 -15.19
N GLY A 7 -1.94 8.26 -16.40
CA GLY A 7 -2.77 8.88 -17.40
C GLY A 7 -3.52 7.90 -18.34
N GLY A 8 -4.35 8.45 -19.20
CA GLY A 8 -5.18 7.69 -20.12
C GLY A 8 -6.23 6.84 -19.40
N ASN A 9 -6.26 5.55 -19.71
CA ASN A 9 -7.20 4.58 -19.11
C ASN A 9 -6.70 3.94 -17.81
N ALA A 10 -5.65 4.47 -17.18
CA ALA A 10 -5.15 3.93 -15.92
C ALA A 10 -6.17 4.14 -14.80
N MET A 11 -6.51 3.07 -14.08
CA MET A 11 -7.48 3.13 -12.98
C MET A 11 -6.91 3.88 -11.76
N ILE A 12 -5.64 3.65 -11.43
CA ILE A 12 -5.07 4.09 -10.15
C ILE A 12 -4.65 5.56 -10.14
N GLY A 13 -4.24 6.13 -11.30
CA GLY A 13 -3.83 7.54 -11.39
C GLY A 13 -4.89 8.52 -10.91
N PRO A 14 -6.16 8.45 -11.39
CA PRO A 14 -7.25 9.29 -10.89
C PRO A 14 -7.54 9.11 -9.39
N ILE A 15 -7.28 7.93 -8.83
CA ILE A 15 -7.43 7.65 -7.39
C ILE A 15 -6.36 8.39 -6.60
N HIS A 16 -5.09 8.29 -7.00
CA HIS A 16 -3.98 9.04 -6.39
C HIS A 16 -4.25 10.54 -6.43
N LEU A 17 -4.69 11.06 -7.59
CA LEU A 17 -5.00 12.48 -7.73
C LEU A 17 -6.09 12.93 -6.74
N ARG A 18 -7.23 12.23 -6.72
CA ARG A 18 -8.35 12.57 -5.81
C ARG A 18 -7.93 12.48 -4.34
N ALA A 19 -7.19 11.45 -3.97
CA ALA A 19 -6.70 11.27 -2.62
C ALA A 19 -5.71 12.39 -2.20
N ALA A 20 -4.79 12.75 -3.08
CA ALA A 20 -3.82 13.81 -2.82
C ALA A 20 -4.47 15.18 -2.65
N LEU A 21 -5.48 15.50 -3.47
CA LEU A 21 -6.14 16.80 -3.45
C LEU A 21 -7.23 16.96 -2.37
N MET A 22 -7.56 15.89 -1.66
CA MET A 22 -8.73 15.88 -0.75
C MET A 22 -8.65 16.90 0.39
N GLU A 23 -7.46 17.17 0.93
CA GLU A 23 -7.27 18.12 2.03
C GLU A 23 -7.08 19.56 1.57
N ASN A 24 -7.04 19.84 0.26
CA ASN A 24 -6.72 21.14 -0.33
C ASN A 24 -5.35 21.73 0.08
N ASP A 25 -4.43 20.88 0.47
CA ASP A 25 -3.08 21.25 0.92
C ASP A 25 -1.97 20.68 0.02
N ILE A 26 -2.34 19.95 -1.00
CA ILE A 26 -1.50 19.44 -2.09
C ILE A 26 -2.10 19.90 -3.43
N GLU A 27 -1.27 20.35 -4.34
CA GLU A 27 -1.62 20.73 -5.71
C GLU A 27 -0.82 19.89 -6.70
N LEU A 28 -1.44 19.45 -7.80
CA LEU A 28 -0.74 18.82 -8.92
C LEU A 28 -0.19 19.91 -9.82
N VAL A 29 1.12 20.11 -9.84
CA VAL A 29 1.76 21.21 -10.55
C VAL A 29 2.46 20.80 -11.84
N CYS A 30 2.82 19.52 -11.98
CA CYS A 30 3.52 19.01 -13.16
C CYS A 30 3.32 17.50 -13.33
N GLY A 31 3.66 16.97 -14.50
CA GLY A 31 3.64 15.53 -14.69
C GLY A 31 4.13 15.04 -16.06
N CYS A 32 4.41 13.74 -16.10
CA CYS A 32 4.49 12.96 -17.32
C CYS A 32 3.60 11.72 -17.18
N PHE A 33 2.38 11.81 -17.64
CA PHE A 33 1.29 10.88 -17.30
C PHE A 33 1.26 9.62 -18.17
N SER A 34 1.99 9.60 -19.28
CA SER A 34 2.07 8.45 -20.20
C SER A 34 3.36 8.51 -21.00
N ARG A 35 3.83 7.34 -21.46
CA ARG A 35 4.91 7.23 -22.47
C ARG A 35 4.51 7.82 -23.83
N ASN A 36 3.22 7.87 -24.12
CA ASN A 36 2.69 8.57 -25.29
C ASN A 36 2.41 10.03 -24.87
N TYR A 37 3.16 10.97 -25.47
CA TYR A 37 3.06 12.39 -25.11
C TYR A 37 1.67 12.97 -25.34
N GLN A 38 0.95 12.57 -26.39
CA GLN A 38 -0.40 13.07 -26.65
C GLN A 38 -1.38 12.63 -25.55
N THR A 39 -1.24 11.40 -25.07
CA THR A 39 -1.99 10.90 -23.92
C THR A 39 -1.57 11.63 -22.63
N SER A 40 -0.27 11.91 -22.45
CA SER A 40 0.23 12.69 -21.32
C SER A 40 -0.34 14.10 -21.33
N LEU A 41 -0.27 14.77 -22.47
CA LEU A 41 -0.78 16.13 -22.69
C LEU A 41 -2.29 16.22 -22.43
N SER A 42 -3.08 15.35 -23.03
CA SER A 42 -4.54 15.34 -22.83
C SER A 42 -4.93 15.07 -21.38
N THR A 43 -4.20 14.16 -20.70
CA THR A 43 -4.43 13.87 -19.28
C THR A 43 -4.07 15.08 -18.40
N GLY A 44 -2.90 15.68 -18.62
CA GLY A 44 -2.45 16.82 -17.82
C GLY A 44 -3.38 18.03 -17.96
N LEU A 45 -3.83 18.34 -19.19
CA LEU A 45 -4.80 19.40 -19.42
C LEU A 45 -6.15 19.12 -18.74
N ALA A 46 -6.64 17.88 -18.79
CA ALA A 46 -7.85 17.47 -18.08
C ALA A 46 -7.72 17.55 -16.55
N TRP A 47 -6.50 17.47 -16.04
CA TRP A 47 -6.18 17.61 -14.62
C TRP A 47 -5.69 19.02 -14.24
N HIS A 48 -5.88 19.99 -15.13
CA HIS A 48 -5.57 21.42 -14.95
C HIS A 48 -4.07 21.71 -14.74
N VAL A 49 -3.17 20.85 -15.23
CA VAL A 49 -1.72 21.10 -15.19
C VAL A 49 -1.36 22.09 -16.32
N PRO A 50 -0.56 23.13 -16.07
CA PRO A 50 -0.06 24.03 -17.09
C PRO A 50 0.67 23.28 -18.21
N CYS A 51 0.40 23.63 -19.46
CA CYS A 51 0.92 22.92 -20.64
C CYS A 51 2.46 22.82 -20.62
N GLU A 52 3.14 23.88 -20.20
CA GLU A 52 4.60 23.97 -20.08
C GLU A 52 5.19 23.09 -18.98
N ARG A 53 4.36 22.54 -18.09
CA ARG A 53 4.76 21.61 -17.02
C ARG A 53 4.23 20.18 -17.28
N ILE A 54 3.81 19.87 -18.50
CA ILE A 54 3.50 18.50 -18.96
C ILE A 54 4.67 18.02 -19.81
N TYR A 55 5.46 17.11 -19.28
CA TYR A 55 6.75 16.70 -19.85
C TYR A 55 6.62 15.45 -20.73
N HIS A 56 7.60 15.26 -21.63
CA HIS A 56 7.66 14.11 -22.53
C HIS A 56 7.98 12.80 -21.79
N ASP A 57 8.88 12.88 -20.80
CA ASP A 57 9.27 11.74 -19.98
C ASP A 57 9.63 12.16 -18.55
N TYR A 58 9.82 11.18 -17.68
CA TYR A 58 10.09 11.43 -16.27
C TYR A 58 11.47 12.04 -15.99
N LYS A 59 12.47 11.80 -16.84
CA LYS A 59 13.82 12.36 -16.65
C LYS A 59 13.78 13.86 -16.93
N GLU A 60 13.22 14.23 -18.09
CA GLU A 60 12.98 15.64 -18.43
C GLU A 60 12.23 16.36 -17.31
N MET A 61 11.14 15.75 -16.81
CA MET A 61 10.33 16.31 -15.73
C MET A 61 11.19 16.55 -14.48
N LEU A 62 11.85 15.52 -13.97
CA LEU A 62 12.60 15.58 -12.72
C LEU A 62 13.76 16.56 -12.81
N GLU A 63 14.51 16.58 -13.93
CA GLU A 63 15.63 17.49 -14.15
C GLU A 63 15.19 18.97 -14.26
N LYS A 64 14.12 19.24 -15.03
CA LYS A 64 13.61 20.60 -15.18
C LYS A 64 13.00 21.12 -13.89
N GLU A 65 12.24 20.31 -13.18
CA GLU A 65 11.68 20.68 -11.88
C GLU A 65 12.79 20.93 -10.85
N ALA A 66 13.84 20.12 -10.83
CA ALA A 66 14.99 20.32 -9.93
C ALA A 66 15.73 21.64 -10.20
N ALA A 67 15.72 22.12 -11.44
CA ALA A 67 16.34 23.39 -11.85
C ALA A 67 15.52 24.64 -11.45
N LEU A 68 14.23 24.48 -11.09
CA LEU A 68 13.39 25.59 -10.63
C LEU A 68 13.74 26.02 -9.20
N PRO A 69 13.53 27.30 -8.84
CA PRO A 69 13.71 27.78 -7.47
C PRO A 69 12.82 26.99 -6.46
N LYS A 70 13.31 26.89 -5.22
CA LYS A 70 12.47 26.38 -4.12
C LYS A 70 11.22 27.26 -3.97
N GLY A 71 10.03 26.65 -3.90
CA GLY A 71 8.73 27.33 -3.85
C GLY A 71 8.03 27.44 -5.21
N GLU A 72 8.74 27.20 -6.32
CA GLU A 72 8.16 27.09 -7.67
C GLU A 72 8.15 25.66 -8.17
N ARG A 73 9.22 24.88 -7.83
CA ARG A 73 9.30 23.46 -8.19
C ARG A 73 8.31 22.61 -7.38
N MET A 74 8.03 21.41 -7.85
CA MET A 74 7.31 20.44 -7.03
C MET A 74 8.10 20.12 -5.74
N ASP A 75 7.39 19.80 -4.65
CA ASP A 75 8.01 19.36 -3.39
C ASP A 75 8.30 17.87 -3.38
N PHE A 76 7.39 17.08 -3.98
CA PHE A 76 7.51 15.64 -4.09
C PHE A 76 6.91 15.11 -5.37
N VAL A 77 7.25 13.87 -5.72
CA VAL A 77 6.71 13.16 -6.88
C VAL A 77 5.91 11.93 -6.47
N THR A 78 4.76 11.75 -7.12
CA THR A 78 3.95 10.53 -7.03
C THR A 78 4.23 9.64 -8.24
N ILE A 79 4.61 8.37 -8.01
CA ILE A 79 4.96 7.40 -9.05
C ILE A 79 3.89 6.31 -9.10
N VAL A 80 3.19 6.21 -10.23
CA VAL A 80 2.06 5.30 -10.47
C VAL A 80 2.22 4.55 -11.80
N THR A 81 3.42 4.07 -12.04
CA THR A 81 3.82 3.30 -13.21
C THR A 81 3.80 1.79 -12.94
N PRO A 82 4.02 0.91 -13.95
CA PRO A 82 4.24 -0.50 -13.69
C PRO A 82 5.49 -0.76 -12.81
N ASN A 83 5.43 -1.79 -11.96
CA ASN A 83 6.45 -2.15 -10.96
C ASN A 83 7.89 -2.14 -11.49
N LYS A 84 8.07 -2.60 -12.73
CA LYS A 84 9.39 -2.76 -13.37
C LYS A 84 10.21 -1.47 -13.45
N VAL A 85 9.57 -0.32 -13.45
CA VAL A 85 10.25 1.00 -13.60
C VAL A 85 10.22 1.84 -12.33
N HIS A 86 9.65 1.33 -11.24
CA HIS A 86 9.55 2.04 -9.97
C HIS A 86 10.91 2.46 -9.43
N TYR A 87 11.88 1.52 -9.40
CA TYR A 87 13.20 1.78 -8.84
C TYR A 87 13.93 2.93 -9.52
N GLU A 88 14.04 2.89 -10.86
CA GLU A 88 14.78 3.92 -11.60
C GLU A 88 14.17 5.33 -11.44
N GLN A 89 12.82 5.40 -11.42
CA GLN A 89 12.10 6.67 -11.26
C GLN A 89 12.22 7.22 -9.85
N ALA A 90 12.03 6.40 -8.83
CA ALA A 90 12.16 6.80 -7.43
C ALA A 90 13.61 7.14 -7.07
N ALA A 91 14.57 6.35 -7.56
CA ALA A 91 15.99 6.59 -7.33
C ALA A 91 16.46 7.94 -7.91
N LEU A 92 16.04 8.28 -9.14
CA LEU A 92 16.36 9.56 -9.75
C LEU A 92 15.70 10.74 -9.01
N ALA A 93 14.43 10.58 -8.59
CA ALA A 93 13.74 11.61 -7.81
C ALA A 93 14.46 11.92 -6.50
N LEU A 94 14.89 10.89 -5.76
CA LEU A 94 15.65 11.04 -4.52
C LEU A 94 17.04 11.67 -4.77
N ASP A 95 17.74 11.31 -5.86
CA ASP A 95 19.02 11.92 -6.22
C ASP A 95 18.90 13.41 -6.54
N LEU A 96 17.75 13.83 -7.07
CA LEU A 96 17.45 15.24 -7.38
C LEU A 96 16.80 16.00 -6.22
N GLY A 97 16.66 15.36 -5.06
CA GLY A 97 16.21 15.99 -3.82
C GLY A 97 14.71 16.14 -3.69
N PHE A 98 13.92 15.21 -4.28
CA PHE A 98 12.47 15.13 -4.14
C PHE A 98 12.08 14.01 -3.19
N ASP A 99 11.16 14.30 -2.28
CA ASP A 99 10.42 13.28 -1.54
C ASP A 99 9.51 12.47 -2.50
N VAL A 100 9.16 11.22 -2.13
CA VAL A 100 8.48 10.29 -3.06
C VAL A 100 7.25 9.66 -2.42
N VAL A 101 6.13 9.65 -3.14
CA VAL A 101 5.00 8.74 -2.91
C VAL A 101 5.03 7.69 -4.02
N LEU A 102 5.12 6.42 -3.66
CA LEU A 102 5.31 5.33 -4.60
C LEU A 102 4.19 4.29 -4.48
N ASP A 103 3.67 3.83 -5.62
CA ASP A 103 2.71 2.72 -5.60
C ASP A 103 3.37 1.39 -5.24
N LYS A 104 2.59 0.46 -4.73
CA LYS A 104 3.05 -0.89 -4.34
C LYS A 104 2.97 -1.88 -5.54
N PRO A 105 3.76 -2.95 -5.52
CA PRO A 105 4.95 -3.17 -4.69
C PRO A 105 6.03 -2.14 -4.96
N MET A 106 6.89 -1.87 -3.97
CA MET A 106 7.86 -0.77 -4.03
C MET A 106 8.79 -0.83 -5.25
N THR A 107 9.26 -2.03 -5.59
CA THR A 107 10.18 -2.28 -6.70
C THR A 107 9.88 -3.63 -7.36
N PHE A 108 10.59 -3.94 -8.44
CA PHE A 108 10.45 -5.21 -9.15
C PHE A 108 11.19 -6.37 -8.46
N SER A 109 12.27 -6.07 -7.74
CA SER A 109 13.09 -7.06 -7.04
C SER A 109 13.46 -6.60 -5.63
N LEU A 110 13.80 -7.55 -4.75
CA LEU A 110 14.30 -7.26 -3.40
C LEU A 110 15.64 -6.50 -3.44
N GLU A 111 16.50 -6.80 -4.42
CA GLU A 111 17.77 -6.09 -4.59
C GLU A 111 17.55 -4.58 -4.85
N GLU A 112 16.60 -4.26 -5.73
CA GLU A 112 16.24 -2.86 -5.99
C GLU A 112 15.63 -2.19 -4.75
N ALA A 113 14.81 -2.93 -3.97
CA ALA A 113 14.21 -2.41 -2.74
C ALA A 113 15.27 -2.03 -1.70
N LEU A 114 16.29 -2.88 -1.51
CA LEU A 114 17.41 -2.60 -0.61
C LEU A 114 18.23 -1.38 -1.05
N LYS A 115 18.51 -1.27 -2.36
CA LYS A 115 19.20 -0.09 -2.93
C LYS A 115 18.38 1.19 -2.73
N LEU A 116 17.06 1.10 -2.83
CA LEU A 116 16.18 2.25 -2.63
C LEU A 116 16.12 2.65 -1.14
N GLN A 117 16.11 1.67 -0.22
CA GLN A 117 16.21 1.92 1.21
C GLN A 117 17.51 2.65 1.56
N GLU A 118 18.66 2.13 1.10
CA GLU A 118 19.96 2.78 1.31
C GLU A 118 19.97 4.24 0.79
N LYS A 119 19.33 4.47 -0.35
CA LYS A 119 19.22 5.81 -0.93
C LYS A 119 18.35 6.73 -0.07
N VAL A 120 17.20 6.27 0.43
CA VAL A 120 16.35 7.04 1.36
C VAL A 120 17.11 7.38 2.64
N GLU A 121 17.83 6.41 3.21
CA GLU A 121 18.64 6.62 4.42
C GLU A 121 19.78 7.65 4.19
N ARG A 122 20.46 7.56 3.06
CA ARG A 122 21.55 8.47 2.69
C ARG A 122 21.08 9.90 2.42
N THR A 123 19.92 10.06 1.77
CA THR A 123 19.38 11.38 1.42
C THR A 123 18.61 12.03 2.56
N GLY A 124 18.11 11.26 3.52
CA GLY A 124 17.21 11.72 4.59
C GLY A 124 15.82 12.14 4.09
N LEU A 125 15.53 11.92 2.79
CA LEU A 125 14.23 12.22 2.19
C LEU A 125 13.18 11.19 2.63
N THR A 126 11.92 11.54 2.42
CA THR A 126 10.79 10.71 2.83
C THR A 126 10.26 9.92 1.65
N LEU A 127 10.06 8.61 1.83
CA LEU A 127 9.35 7.77 0.88
C LEU A 127 8.12 7.18 1.57
N ALA A 128 6.94 7.46 1.01
CA ALA A 128 5.68 6.81 1.39
C ALA A 128 5.30 5.76 0.34
N LEU A 129 4.77 4.62 0.82
CA LEU A 129 4.28 3.53 -0.01
C LEU A 129 2.77 3.38 0.14
N THR A 130 2.04 3.13 -0.96
CA THR A 130 0.57 3.16 -0.92
C THR A 130 -0.07 1.81 -0.55
N HIS A 131 0.27 1.27 0.63
CA HIS A 131 -0.54 0.21 1.25
C HIS A 131 -1.80 0.82 1.88
N THR A 132 -2.77 1.16 1.05
CA THR A 132 -3.94 1.99 1.34
C THR A 132 -4.76 1.53 2.54
N TYR A 133 -4.88 0.21 2.75
CA TYR A 133 -5.76 -0.34 3.78
C TYR A 133 -5.33 -0.02 5.21
N SER A 134 -4.06 0.29 5.44
CA SER A 134 -3.60 0.83 6.74
C SER A 134 -4.09 2.26 7.00
N GLY A 135 -4.59 2.96 5.99
CA GLY A 135 -5.12 4.31 6.10
C GLY A 135 -6.52 4.43 6.71
N TYR A 136 -7.28 3.33 6.79
CA TYR A 136 -8.63 3.37 7.38
C TYR A 136 -8.62 3.72 8.87
N PRO A 137 -9.48 4.66 9.34
CA PRO A 137 -9.55 5.02 10.76
C PRO A 137 -9.83 3.84 11.70
N ALA A 138 -10.68 2.88 11.28
CA ALA A 138 -10.96 1.68 12.08
C ALA A 138 -9.72 0.77 12.23
N ILE A 139 -8.84 0.71 11.22
CA ILE A 139 -7.56 0.00 11.27
C ILE A 139 -6.58 0.73 12.21
N LYS A 140 -6.53 2.06 12.18
CA LYS A 140 -5.76 2.87 13.13
C LYS A 140 -6.21 2.62 14.57
N GLU A 141 -7.52 2.54 14.80
CA GLU A 141 -8.10 2.20 16.11
C GLU A 141 -7.73 0.77 16.53
N MET A 142 -7.82 -0.20 15.61
CA MET A 142 -7.41 -1.58 15.87
C MET A 142 -5.96 -1.66 16.33
N LYS A 143 -5.04 -0.99 15.61
CA LYS A 143 -3.62 -0.88 15.98
C LYS A 143 -3.43 -0.28 17.36
N THR A 144 -4.11 0.83 17.66
CA THR A 144 -4.03 1.52 18.96
C THR A 144 -4.44 0.59 20.09
N ARG A 145 -5.61 -0.06 19.99
CA ARG A 145 -6.12 -0.97 21.03
C ARG A 145 -5.22 -2.18 21.27
N ILE A 146 -4.61 -2.72 20.21
CA ILE A 146 -3.63 -3.80 20.32
C ILE A 146 -2.37 -3.31 21.02
N ALA A 147 -1.83 -2.16 20.61
CA ALA A 147 -0.62 -1.57 21.22
C ALA A 147 -0.81 -1.20 22.70
N GLU A 148 -2.01 -0.76 23.09
CA GLU A 148 -2.42 -0.54 24.48
C GLU A 148 -2.58 -1.83 25.29
N GLY A 149 -2.41 -3.00 24.66
CA GLY A 149 -2.51 -4.30 25.29
C GLY A 149 -3.93 -4.71 25.68
N GLN A 150 -4.98 -4.13 25.08
CA GLN A 150 -6.38 -4.45 25.42
C GLN A 150 -6.70 -5.94 25.24
N LEU A 151 -6.11 -6.61 24.23
CA LEU A 151 -6.31 -8.04 23.98
C LEU A 151 -5.47 -8.97 24.88
N GLY A 152 -4.54 -8.45 25.69
CA GLY A 152 -3.53 -9.24 26.37
C GLY A 152 -2.47 -9.76 25.40
N LYS A 153 -1.79 -10.85 25.72
CA LYS A 153 -0.80 -11.47 24.83
C LYS A 153 -1.50 -11.96 23.56
N LEU A 154 -1.02 -11.52 22.41
CA LEU A 154 -1.56 -11.96 21.12
C LEU A 154 -1.27 -13.45 20.88
N ARG A 155 -2.22 -14.12 20.25
CA ARG A 155 -2.15 -15.57 19.97
C ARG A 155 -2.30 -15.88 18.49
N ARG A 156 -3.29 -15.26 17.82
CA ARG A 156 -3.68 -15.65 16.46
C ARG A 156 -4.11 -14.46 15.61
N VAL A 157 -3.66 -14.47 14.34
CA VAL A 157 -4.09 -13.55 13.28
C VAL A 157 -4.70 -14.36 12.14
N TYR A 158 -5.83 -13.90 11.63
CA TYR A 158 -6.42 -14.36 10.38
C TYR A 158 -6.55 -13.15 9.46
N VAL A 159 -5.97 -13.22 8.28
CA VAL A 159 -6.10 -12.18 7.26
C VAL A 159 -6.43 -12.82 5.93
N GLU A 160 -7.42 -12.26 5.25
CA GLU A 160 -7.95 -12.79 4.00
C GLU A 160 -8.24 -11.67 3.04
N TYR A 161 -7.81 -11.82 1.78
CA TYR A 161 -8.12 -10.90 0.71
C TYR A 161 -8.64 -11.64 -0.52
N THR A 162 -9.94 -11.55 -0.76
CA THR A 162 -10.63 -12.25 -1.83
C THR A 162 -11.21 -11.29 -2.85
N GLN A 163 -10.92 -11.56 -4.12
CA GLN A 163 -11.45 -10.87 -5.30
C GLN A 163 -11.85 -11.89 -6.34
N GLY A 164 -12.84 -11.58 -7.19
CA GLY A 164 -13.32 -12.46 -8.25
C GLY A 164 -13.04 -11.99 -9.68
N TRP A 165 -12.42 -10.81 -9.86
CA TRP A 165 -12.30 -10.16 -11.15
C TRP A 165 -11.38 -10.88 -12.15
N LEU A 166 -10.45 -11.71 -11.67
CA LEU A 166 -9.57 -12.56 -12.50
C LEU A 166 -10.02 -14.02 -12.57
N SER A 167 -11.28 -14.33 -12.19
CA SER A 167 -11.82 -15.70 -12.30
C SER A 167 -11.92 -16.22 -13.74
N GLN A 168 -11.86 -15.35 -14.73
CA GLN A 168 -11.81 -15.64 -16.17
C GLN A 168 -10.54 -15.07 -16.81
N ARG A 169 -10.17 -15.55 -18.00
CA ARG A 169 -9.00 -15.06 -18.76
C ARG A 169 -9.23 -13.71 -19.42
N ILE A 170 -9.65 -12.71 -18.68
CA ILE A 170 -9.94 -11.36 -19.21
C ILE A 170 -8.70 -10.64 -19.74
N GLU A 171 -7.49 -11.08 -19.39
CA GLU A 171 -6.24 -10.58 -19.95
C GLU A 171 -6.14 -10.75 -21.47
N LEU A 172 -6.88 -11.69 -22.05
CA LEU A 172 -6.96 -11.90 -23.51
C LEU A 172 -7.90 -10.94 -24.23
N GLU A 173 -8.79 -10.27 -23.50
CA GLU A 173 -9.78 -9.35 -24.10
C GLU A 173 -9.17 -8.00 -24.50
N GLY A 174 -7.95 -7.70 -24.06
CA GLY A 174 -7.24 -6.47 -24.36
C GLY A 174 -7.79 -5.22 -23.68
N GLY A 175 -6.98 -4.17 -23.61
CA GLY A 175 -7.42 -2.84 -23.13
C GLY A 175 -7.74 -2.75 -21.62
N ASN A 176 -7.50 -3.80 -20.85
CA ASN A 176 -7.71 -3.84 -19.41
C ASN A 176 -6.39 -3.92 -18.61
N ASN A 177 -6.48 -3.74 -17.30
CA ASN A 177 -5.33 -3.78 -16.41
C ASN A 177 -4.85 -5.22 -16.07
N ALA A 178 -5.49 -6.25 -16.61
CA ALA A 178 -5.14 -7.65 -16.33
C ALA A 178 -3.85 -8.06 -17.04
N GLY A 179 -3.62 -7.60 -18.27
CA GLY A 179 -2.52 -8.07 -19.11
C GLY A 179 -1.13 -7.95 -18.47
N TRP A 180 -0.80 -6.81 -17.87
CA TRP A 180 0.51 -6.65 -17.22
C TRP A 180 0.60 -7.38 -15.87
N ARG A 181 -0.52 -7.54 -15.14
CA ARG A 181 -0.55 -8.23 -13.84
C ARG A 181 -0.37 -9.73 -13.97
N THR A 182 -0.85 -10.33 -15.04
CA THR A 182 -0.72 -11.76 -15.32
C THR A 182 0.56 -12.12 -16.07
N ASP A 183 1.36 -11.12 -16.47
CA ASP A 183 2.67 -11.29 -17.12
C ASP A 183 3.81 -11.15 -16.08
N PRO A 184 4.52 -12.25 -15.72
CA PRO A 184 5.62 -12.22 -14.74
C PRO A 184 6.77 -11.29 -15.13
N SER A 185 6.96 -11.02 -16.43
CA SER A 185 8.00 -10.10 -16.91
C SER A 185 7.74 -8.65 -16.56
N GLN A 186 6.51 -8.33 -16.17
CA GLN A 186 6.05 -6.99 -15.80
C GLN A 186 5.62 -6.88 -14.34
N SER A 187 4.90 -7.87 -13.82
CA SER A 187 4.39 -7.92 -12.44
C SER A 187 5.41 -8.41 -11.41
N GLY A 188 6.41 -9.19 -11.85
CA GLY A 188 7.38 -9.81 -10.96
C GLY A 188 7.02 -11.26 -10.61
N LYS A 189 7.64 -11.79 -9.54
CA LYS A 189 7.59 -13.21 -9.18
C LYS A 189 6.24 -13.71 -8.66
N GLY A 190 5.39 -12.84 -8.15
CA GLY A 190 4.08 -13.17 -7.61
C GLY A 190 2.96 -12.52 -8.40
N GLY A 191 1.90 -13.27 -8.71
CA GLY A 191 0.67 -12.77 -9.28
C GLY A 191 -0.25 -12.22 -8.18
N CYS A 192 -1.16 -13.05 -7.70
CA CYS A 192 -2.09 -12.72 -6.62
C CYS A 192 -1.36 -12.29 -5.33
N ILE A 193 -0.29 -13.00 -4.92
CA ILE A 193 0.45 -12.63 -3.71
C ILE A 193 1.16 -11.29 -3.84
N GLY A 194 1.67 -10.94 -5.03
CA GLY A 194 2.32 -9.66 -5.30
C GLY A 194 1.32 -8.51 -5.37
N ASP A 195 0.15 -8.74 -5.94
CA ASP A 195 -0.88 -7.71 -6.11
C ASP A 195 -1.68 -7.48 -4.82
N ILE A 196 -2.31 -8.50 -4.26
CA ILE A 196 -3.20 -8.38 -3.10
C ILE A 196 -2.68 -9.06 -1.82
N GLY A 197 -1.90 -10.13 -1.92
CA GLY A 197 -1.30 -10.79 -0.75
C GLY A 197 -0.39 -9.87 0.06
N THR A 198 0.34 -8.96 -0.61
CA THR A 198 1.15 -7.93 0.06
C THR A 198 0.34 -6.98 0.93
N HIS A 199 -0.88 -6.63 0.53
CA HIS A 199 -1.79 -5.84 1.36
C HIS A 199 -2.25 -6.59 2.61
N ALA A 200 -2.64 -7.86 2.45
CA ALA A 200 -3.06 -8.71 3.57
C ALA A 200 -1.92 -8.90 4.58
N TRP A 201 -0.73 -9.25 4.09
CA TRP A 201 0.47 -9.36 4.91
C TRP A 201 0.78 -8.05 5.63
N HIS A 202 0.87 -6.93 4.90
CA HIS A 202 1.18 -5.61 5.48
C HIS A 202 0.19 -5.24 6.58
N LEU A 203 -1.11 -5.43 6.32
CA LEU A 203 -2.15 -5.13 7.29
C LEU A 203 -1.97 -5.92 8.59
N SER A 204 -1.59 -7.20 8.49
CA SER A 204 -1.38 -8.07 9.65
C SER A 204 -0.20 -7.62 10.53
N GLU A 205 0.93 -7.23 9.93
CA GLU A 205 2.07 -6.67 10.66
C GLU A 205 1.78 -5.26 11.20
N TYR A 206 1.08 -4.45 10.41
CA TYR A 206 0.74 -3.07 10.78
C TYR A 206 -0.13 -3.00 12.05
N VAL A 207 -1.19 -3.80 12.14
CA VAL A 207 -2.10 -3.74 13.29
C VAL A 207 -1.54 -4.42 14.53
N THR A 208 -0.75 -5.48 14.35
CA THR A 208 -0.21 -6.26 15.49
C THR A 208 1.09 -5.72 16.03
N GLY A 209 1.88 -5.01 15.21
CA GLY A 209 3.28 -4.68 15.52
C GLY A 209 4.22 -5.88 15.46
N GLU A 210 3.68 -7.09 15.30
CA GLU A 210 4.46 -8.33 15.20
C GLU A 210 4.98 -8.54 13.78
N LYS A 211 6.19 -9.12 13.66
CA LYS A 211 6.83 -9.36 12.36
C LYS A 211 6.80 -10.84 12.01
N VAL A 212 6.44 -11.16 10.77
CA VAL A 212 6.54 -12.54 10.25
C VAL A 212 8.02 -12.92 10.19
N VAL A 213 8.34 -14.09 10.77
CA VAL A 213 9.70 -14.64 10.87
C VAL A 213 9.87 -15.96 10.11
N GLU A 214 8.77 -16.64 9.82
CA GLU A 214 8.74 -17.91 9.10
C GLU A 214 7.34 -18.13 8.52
N LEU A 215 7.24 -18.78 7.37
CA LEU A 215 5.95 -19.15 6.78
C LEU A 215 6.00 -20.49 6.04
N CYS A 216 4.80 -21.06 5.86
CA CYS A 216 4.57 -22.23 5.02
C CYS A 216 3.42 -21.89 4.07
N ALA A 217 3.70 -21.87 2.77
CA ALA A 217 2.78 -21.40 1.75
C ALA A 217 2.42 -22.48 0.71
N GLU A 218 1.24 -22.30 0.13
CA GLU A 218 0.78 -22.94 -1.08
C GLU A 218 0.39 -21.87 -2.10
N LEU A 219 0.95 -21.94 -3.30
CA LEU A 219 0.64 -21.08 -4.43
C LEU A 219 0.01 -21.91 -5.53
N ASN A 220 -1.13 -21.46 -6.04
CA ASN A 220 -1.89 -22.16 -7.07
C ASN A 220 -2.12 -21.25 -8.28
N THR A 221 -2.23 -21.90 -9.45
CA THR A 221 -2.67 -21.29 -10.69
C THR A 221 -3.86 -22.10 -11.20
N PHE A 222 -5.08 -21.63 -10.97
CA PHE A 222 -6.30 -22.33 -11.35
C PHE A 222 -6.78 -21.98 -12.76
N VAL A 223 -6.50 -20.77 -13.23
CA VAL A 223 -6.93 -20.36 -14.57
C VAL A 223 -5.89 -20.81 -15.59
N ASP A 224 -6.30 -21.71 -16.48
CA ASP A 224 -5.44 -22.30 -17.49
C ASP A 224 -4.65 -21.28 -18.29
N GLY A 225 -3.34 -21.53 -18.45
CA GLY A 225 -2.42 -20.72 -19.25
C GLY A 225 -1.91 -19.46 -18.58
N ARG A 226 -2.23 -19.19 -17.32
CA ARG A 226 -1.52 -18.21 -16.50
C ARG A 226 -0.16 -18.74 -16.05
N LEU A 227 0.77 -17.84 -15.84
CA LEU A 227 2.14 -18.15 -15.45
C LEU A 227 2.42 -17.84 -13.98
N ASN A 228 1.66 -16.93 -13.38
CA ASN A 228 1.73 -16.55 -11.97
C ASN A 228 0.59 -17.19 -11.17
N ASP A 229 0.73 -17.18 -9.85
CA ASP A 229 -0.32 -17.55 -8.92
C ASP A 229 -1.55 -16.64 -9.08
N ASP A 230 -2.74 -17.23 -9.02
CA ASP A 230 -4.02 -16.53 -8.93
C ASP A 230 -4.76 -16.82 -7.62
N ASP A 231 -4.17 -17.71 -6.80
CA ASP A 231 -4.61 -18.09 -5.46
C ASP A 231 -3.40 -18.48 -4.60
N ALA A 232 -3.43 -18.13 -3.32
CA ALA A 232 -2.38 -18.49 -2.36
C ALA A 232 -2.89 -18.53 -0.93
N ALA A 233 -2.40 -19.51 -0.16
CA ALA A 233 -2.62 -19.61 1.28
C ALA A 233 -1.31 -19.82 2.03
N ALA A 234 -1.20 -19.28 3.25
CA ALA A 234 -0.02 -19.48 4.08
C ALA A 234 -0.35 -19.57 5.57
N PHE A 235 0.39 -20.43 6.28
CA PHE A 235 0.56 -20.36 7.72
C PHE A 235 1.74 -19.45 8.04
N LEU A 236 1.55 -18.53 8.99
CA LEU A 236 2.54 -17.54 9.36
C LEU A 236 2.96 -17.70 10.82
N HIS A 237 4.26 -17.63 11.07
CA HIS A 237 4.82 -17.47 12.38
C HIS A 237 5.34 -16.04 12.53
N TYR A 238 4.86 -15.37 13.57
CA TYR A 238 5.29 -14.01 13.90
C TYR A 238 6.24 -14.02 15.10
N THR A 239 6.87 -12.90 15.35
CA THR A 239 7.57 -12.61 16.61
C THR A 239 6.68 -12.92 17.82
N ASN A 240 7.28 -13.05 19.00
CA ASN A 240 6.59 -13.29 20.27
C ASN A 240 5.65 -14.53 20.28
N GLY A 241 5.82 -15.46 19.32
CA GLY A 241 5.10 -16.73 19.24
C GLY A 241 3.68 -16.62 18.68
N VAL A 242 3.27 -15.48 18.17
CA VAL A 242 1.98 -15.30 17.48
C VAL A 242 1.94 -16.15 16.20
N LYS A 243 0.80 -16.75 15.91
CA LYS A 243 0.56 -17.56 14.70
C LYS A 243 -0.51 -16.94 13.84
N GLY A 244 -0.38 -17.10 12.51
CA GLY A 244 -1.37 -16.57 11.56
C GLY A 244 -1.75 -17.50 10.45
N VAL A 245 -2.82 -17.11 9.77
CA VAL A 245 -3.25 -17.66 8.49
C VAL A 245 -3.49 -16.48 7.55
N LEU A 246 -2.91 -16.56 6.37
CA LEU A 246 -3.14 -15.61 5.28
C LEU A 246 -3.74 -16.36 4.10
N HIS A 247 -4.77 -15.80 3.50
CA HIS A 247 -5.31 -16.25 2.23
C HIS A 247 -5.48 -15.06 1.29
N ALA A 248 -5.06 -15.20 0.04
CA ALA A 248 -5.25 -14.21 -1.01
C ALA A 248 -5.66 -14.91 -2.29
N THR A 249 -6.75 -14.46 -2.93
CA THR A 249 -7.22 -15.04 -4.19
C THR A 249 -7.88 -13.99 -5.07
N GLN A 250 -7.63 -14.07 -6.37
CA GLN A 250 -8.25 -13.20 -7.37
C GLN A 250 -9.29 -13.93 -8.25
N ILE A 251 -9.59 -15.18 -7.89
CA ILE A 251 -10.50 -16.06 -8.65
C ILE A 251 -11.75 -16.46 -7.88
N ALA A 252 -12.02 -15.84 -6.74
CA ALA A 252 -13.26 -16.06 -5.96
C ALA A 252 -14.45 -15.41 -6.66
N ALA A 253 -15.01 -16.10 -7.66
CA ALA A 253 -16.08 -15.57 -8.49
C ALA A 253 -17.27 -15.07 -7.66
N GLY A 254 -17.66 -13.80 -7.88
CA GLY A 254 -18.72 -13.13 -7.13
C GLY A 254 -18.24 -12.26 -5.97
N GLU A 255 -16.98 -12.41 -5.52
CA GLU A 255 -16.38 -11.49 -4.56
C GLU A 255 -15.88 -10.22 -5.27
N GLU A 256 -16.11 -9.06 -4.64
CA GLU A 256 -15.68 -7.75 -5.16
C GLU A 256 -14.27 -7.41 -4.71
N ASN A 257 -14.13 -6.98 -3.46
CA ASN A 257 -12.85 -6.52 -2.89
C ASN A 257 -12.79 -6.77 -1.38
N ARG A 258 -12.92 -8.00 -0.95
CA ARG A 258 -13.09 -8.39 0.43
C ARG A 258 -11.76 -8.64 1.13
N LEU A 259 -11.17 -7.57 1.68
CA LEU A 259 -10.08 -7.69 2.65
C LEU A 259 -10.67 -7.75 4.05
N SER A 260 -10.27 -8.72 4.86
CA SER A 260 -10.69 -8.85 6.25
C SER A 260 -9.53 -9.25 7.15
N ILE A 261 -9.58 -8.82 8.42
CA ILE A 261 -8.60 -9.21 9.43
C ILE A 261 -9.26 -9.46 10.78
N ARG A 262 -8.81 -10.54 11.46
CA ARG A 262 -9.18 -10.87 12.82
C ARG A 262 -7.94 -11.14 13.64
N VAL A 263 -7.81 -10.48 14.79
CA VAL A 263 -6.69 -10.67 15.72
C VAL A 263 -7.24 -11.10 17.07
N TYR A 264 -6.68 -12.16 17.64
CA TYR A 264 -7.10 -12.72 18.93
C TYR A 264 -5.94 -12.74 19.91
N GLY A 265 -6.20 -12.29 21.13
CA GLY A 265 -5.32 -12.38 22.27
C GLY A 265 -5.94 -13.21 23.41
N GLU A 266 -5.40 -13.04 24.61
CA GLU A 266 -5.86 -13.78 25.80
C GLU A 266 -7.24 -13.31 26.30
N ARG A 267 -7.54 -12.03 26.13
CA ARG A 267 -8.73 -11.38 26.70
C ARG A 267 -9.86 -11.16 25.70
N GLY A 268 -9.57 -11.23 24.40
CA GLY A 268 -10.56 -11.00 23.38
C GLY A 268 -9.98 -10.96 21.98
N GLY A 269 -10.78 -10.47 21.03
CA GLY A 269 -10.40 -10.32 19.63
C GLY A 269 -10.98 -9.07 19.00
N LEU A 270 -10.31 -8.60 17.97
CA LEU A 270 -10.78 -7.50 17.10
C LEU A 270 -10.97 -8.02 15.68
N GLU A 271 -12.00 -7.53 15.01
CA GLU A 271 -12.36 -7.93 13.64
C GLU A 271 -12.75 -6.72 12.81
N TRP A 272 -12.21 -6.64 11.59
CA TRP A 272 -12.52 -5.61 10.61
C TRP A 272 -12.69 -6.19 9.21
N HIS A 273 -13.59 -5.59 8.43
CA HIS A 273 -13.89 -5.92 7.04
C HIS A 273 -13.85 -4.66 6.18
N GLN A 274 -13.16 -4.72 5.05
CA GLN A 274 -13.03 -3.59 4.12
C GLN A 274 -14.39 -3.18 3.50
N MET A 275 -15.31 -4.12 3.30
CA MET A 275 -16.64 -3.82 2.77
C MET A 275 -17.57 -3.12 3.80
N GLU A 276 -17.16 -3.10 5.09
CA GLU A 276 -17.80 -2.39 6.21
C GLU A 276 -16.76 -1.51 6.94
N PRO A 277 -16.04 -0.60 6.23
CA PRO A 277 -14.77 -0.05 6.68
C PRO A 277 -14.85 0.81 7.93
N ASN A 278 -16.04 1.33 8.25
CA ASN A 278 -16.27 2.23 9.39
C ASN A 278 -16.62 1.49 10.68
N THR A 279 -16.54 0.16 10.68
CA THR A 279 -16.91 -0.72 11.79
C THR A 279 -15.74 -1.57 12.23
N LEU A 280 -15.39 -1.47 13.51
CA LEU A 280 -14.49 -2.43 14.18
C LEU A 280 -15.32 -3.18 15.22
N ILE A 281 -15.25 -4.51 15.21
CA ILE A 281 -15.93 -5.36 16.17
C ILE A 281 -14.92 -5.85 17.21
N ALA A 282 -15.18 -5.56 18.49
CA ALA A 282 -14.43 -6.11 19.60
C ALA A 282 -15.24 -7.22 20.30
N ARG A 283 -14.64 -8.41 20.46
CA ARG A 283 -15.23 -9.53 21.18
C ARG A 283 -14.39 -9.83 22.40
N TRP A 284 -15.05 -9.96 23.55
CA TRP A 284 -14.39 -10.13 24.85
C TRP A 284 -14.75 -11.49 25.46
N ALA A 285 -13.85 -12.04 26.27
CA ALA A 285 -14.09 -13.31 26.94
C ALA A 285 -15.06 -13.16 28.14
N ASP A 286 -15.15 -11.97 28.71
CA ASP A 286 -15.81 -11.68 30.00
C ASP A 286 -16.99 -10.69 29.90
N ARG A 287 -17.29 -10.16 28.71
CA ARG A 287 -18.36 -9.18 28.49
C ARG A 287 -18.90 -9.23 27.06
N PRO A 288 -20.05 -8.60 26.80
CA PRO A 288 -20.63 -8.53 25.45
C PRO A 288 -19.69 -7.94 24.41
N ALA A 289 -19.91 -8.30 23.13
CA ALA A 289 -19.22 -7.71 22.02
C ALA A 289 -19.58 -6.23 21.85
N GLU A 290 -18.60 -5.45 21.43
CA GLU A 290 -18.74 -4.01 21.16
C GLU A 290 -18.67 -3.76 19.65
N ILE A 291 -19.54 -2.88 19.15
CA ILE A 291 -19.47 -2.31 17.80
C ILE A 291 -18.88 -0.91 17.93
N ILE A 292 -17.66 -0.73 17.41
CA ILE A 292 -16.91 0.50 17.45
C ILE A 292 -17.05 1.18 16.09
N ARG A 293 -17.57 2.41 16.06
CA ARG A 293 -17.79 3.17 14.83
C ARG A 293 -16.81 4.34 14.75
N THR A 294 -16.27 4.58 13.55
CA THR A 294 -15.39 5.70 13.26
C THR A 294 -16.07 7.05 13.42
N GLY A 295 -15.29 8.12 13.58
CA GLY A 295 -15.80 9.48 13.72
C GLY A 295 -16.37 9.85 15.12
N ASN A 296 -16.27 8.95 16.10
CA ASN A 296 -16.79 9.16 17.44
C ASN A 296 -15.70 9.57 18.44
N GLY A 297 -16.11 10.29 19.48
CA GLY A 297 -15.21 10.86 20.49
C GLY A 297 -14.41 9.85 21.33
N TYR A 298 -14.82 8.59 21.37
CA TYR A 298 -14.13 7.52 22.09
C TYR A 298 -12.96 6.88 21.32
N MET A 299 -12.75 7.24 20.04
CA MET A 299 -11.62 6.78 19.24
C MET A 299 -10.28 7.32 19.77
N GLY A 300 -9.19 6.57 19.58
CA GLY A 300 -7.84 7.01 19.89
C GLY A 300 -7.36 8.19 19.02
N SER A 301 -6.26 8.84 19.42
CA SER A 301 -5.71 10.03 18.72
C SER A 301 -5.36 9.72 17.26
N LEU A 302 -4.76 8.58 17.00
CA LEU A 302 -4.36 8.16 15.66
C LEU A 302 -5.56 7.99 14.72
N ALA A 303 -6.65 7.37 15.19
CA ALA A 303 -7.88 7.22 14.41
C ALA A 303 -8.58 8.57 14.20
N LYS A 304 -8.64 9.41 15.22
CA LYS A 304 -9.22 10.78 15.13
C LYS A 304 -8.46 11.64 14.11
N TRP A 305 -7.13 11.59 14.14
CA TRP A 305 -6.30 12.33 13.18
C TRP A 305 -6.60 11.94 11.74
N ASN A 306 -6.92 10.67 11.50
CA ASN A 306 -7.18 10.11 10.17
C ASN A 306 -8.68 10.06 9.80
N THR A 307 -9.56 10.72 10.57
CA THR A 307 -11.01 10.82 10.33
C THR A 307 -11.38 12.24 9.99
N ARG A 308 -12.25 12.45 9.00
CA ARG A 308 -12.72 13.78 8.57
C ARG A 308 -14.12 14.11 9.09
N PRO A 309 -15.14 13.28 8.78
CA PRO A 309 -16.51 13.58 9.18
C PRO A 309 -16.80 13.12 10.62
N PRO A 310 -17.82 13.71 11.26
CA PRO A 310 -18.30 13.23 12.55
C PRO A 310 -18.97 11.86 12.43
N GLY A 311 -19.16 11.17 13.54
CA GLY A 311 -19.83 9.88 13.61
C GLY A 311 -21.17 9.86 12.85
N GLY A 312 -21.46 8.74 12.19
CA GLY A 312 -22.64 8.59 11.36
C GLY A 312 -22.45 8.93 9.87
N HIS A 313 -21.27 9.42 9.49
CA HIS A 313 -20.91 9.72 8.11
C HIS A 313 -19.77 8.76 7.67
N PRO A 314 -20.02 7.81 6.77
CA PRO A 314 -19.03 6.83 6.39
C PRO A 314 -17.93 7.42 5.51
N GLU A 315 -16.69 7.02 5.75
CA GLU A 315 -15.54 7.21 4.87
C GLU A 315 -15.22 5.91 4.14
N GLY A 316 -14.58 6.00 2.98
CA GLY A 316 -14.28 4.85 2.13
C GLY A 316 -12.82 4.77 1.69
N TYR A 317 -12.64 4.14 0.52
CA TYR A 317 -11.33 3.82 -0.04
C TYR A 317 -10.49 5.07 -0.37
N ILE A 318 -11.13 6.11 -0.92
CA ILE A 318 -10.42 7.34 -1.30
C ILE A 318 -9.92 8.09 -0.06
N GLU A 319 -10.73 8.15 1.00
CA GLU A 319 -10.36 8.81 2.26
C GLU A 319 -9.22 8.04 2.97
N ALA A 320 -9.26 6.71 2.96
CA ALA A 320 -8.16 5.90 3.48
C ALA A 320 -6.85 6.12 2.70
N PHE A 321 -6.95 6.25 1.38
CA PHE A 321 -5.82 6.58 0.52
C PHE A 321 -5.30 8.00 0.81
N ALA A 322 -6.21 8.98 0.97
CA ALA A 322 -5.90 10.35 1.29
C ALA A 322 -5.17 10.50 2.65
N ASN A 323 -5.42 9.60 3.61
CA ASN A 323 -4.72 9.59 4.89
C ASN A 323 -3.21 9.33 4.74
N ILE A 324 -2.79 8.55 3.75
CA ILE A 324 -1.36 8.37 3.44
C ILE A 324 -0.76 9.70 2.94
N TYR A 325 -1.43 10.36 2.00
CA TYR A 325 -0.98 11.66 1.48
C TYR A 325 -0.96 12.75 2.55
N ARG A 326 -2.00 12.83 3.38
CA ARG A 326 -2.09 13.77 4.50
C ARG A 326 -0.93 13.61 5.47
N ASN A 327 -0.66 12.37 5.91
CA ASN A 327 0.39 12.08 6.87
C ASN A 327 1.77 12.33 6.27
N PHE A 328 2.00 11.91 5.03
CA PHE A 328 3.22 12.18 4.29
C PHE A 328 3.45 13.68 4.11
N ALA A 329 2.45 14.43 3.64
CA ALA A 329 2.57 15.88 3.44
C ALA A 329 2.83 16.63 4.75
N ALA A 330 2.16 16.25 5.85
CA ALA A 330 2.42 16.81 7.17
C ALA A 330 3.85 16.51 7.63
N THR A 331 4.36 15.31 7.37
CA THR A 331 5.73 14.91 7.69
C THR A 331 6.77 15.74 6.93
N ILE A 332 6.64 15.88 5.61
CA ILE A 332 7.63 16.66 4.83
C ILE A 332 7.57 18.15 5.15
N ARG A 333 6.37 18.70 5.48
CA ARG A 333 6.24 20.09 5.94
C ARG A 333 6.92 20.33 7.29
N ALA A 334 6.75 19.44 8.26
CA ALA A 334 7.44 19.52 9.54
C ALA A 334 8.96 19.50 9.34
N LYS A 335 9.46 18.54 8.56
CA LYS A 335 10.90 18.46 8.23
C LYS A 335 11.41 19.74 7.54
N ALA A 336 10.65 20.29 6.58
CA ALA A 336 11.04 21.52 5.88
C ALA A 336 11.14 22.74 6.81
N LYS A 337 10.39 22.76 7.90
CA LYS A 337 10.44 23.79 8.96
C LYS A 337 11.50 23.50 10.03
N GLY A 338 12.19 22.35 9.97
CA GLY A 338 13.10 21.90 11.04
C GLY A 338 12.38 21.41 12.30
N GLU A 339 11.09 21.08 12.20
CA GLU A 339 10.26 20.56 13.28
C GLU A 339 10.29 19.01 13.28
N THR A 340 10.09 18.40 14.44
CA THR A 340 9.91 16.95 14.56
C THR A 340 8.45 16.60 14.22
N PRO A 341 8.19 15.75 13.20
CA PRO A 341 6.84 15.31 12.88
C PRO A 341 6.18 14.57 14.07
N SER A 342 4.88 14.75 14.28
CA SER A 342 4.14 14.01 15.31
C SER A 342 4.04 12.52 14.97
N PRO A 343 3.82 11.63 15.95
CA PRO A 343 3.61 10.20 15.69
C PRO A 343 2.46 9.92 14.70
N GLU A 344 1.40 10.72 14.74
CA GLU A 344 0.26 10.58 13.83
C GLU A 344 0.66 10.91 12.38
N CYS A 345 1.51 11.93 12.17
CA CYS A 345 2.02 12.28 10.84
C CYS A 345 2.96 11.22 10.28
N LEU A 346 3.71 10.52 11.13
CA LEU A 346 4.64 9.46 10.72
C LEU A 346 3.94 8.13 10.42
N ASP A 347 2.63 8.02 10.66
CA ASP A 347 1.91 6.77 10.53
C ASP A 347 1.39 6.54 9.10
N PHE A 348 2.32 6.24 8.20
CA PHE A 348 2.10 5.77 6.83
C PHE A 348 3.14 4.70 6.47
N PRO A 349 2.81 3.77 5.52
CA PRO A 349 3.79 2.80 5.04
C PRO A 349 4.98 3.48 4.37
N ASN A 350 6.18 3.00 4.65
CA ASN A 350 7.44 3.64 4.24
C ASN A 350 8.38 2.66 3.52
N VAL A 351 9.62 3.08 3.29
CA VAL A 351 10.62 2.27 2.56
C VAL A 351 10.91 0.92 3.23
N TYR A 352 10.86 0.86 4.57
CA TYR A 352 11.08 -0.40 5.30
C TYR A 352 9.93 -1.39 5.11
N ASP A 353 8.69 -0.90 5.07
CA ASP A 353 7.52 -1.72 4.69
C ASP A 353 7.65 -2.21 3.25
N GLY A 354 8.21 -1.39 2.36
CA GLY A 354 8.48 -1.75 0.97
C GLY A 354 9.48 -2.90 0.85
N VAL A 355 10.62 -2.83 1.55
CA VAL A 355 11.62 -3.92 1.60
C VAL A 355 10.98 -5.20 2.14
N ARG A 356 10.27 -5.11 3.26
CA ARG A 356 9.58 -6.26 3.85
C ARG A 356 8.51 -6.85 2.92
N GLY A 357 7.84 -6.01 2.11
CA GLY A 357 6.88 -6.46 1.11
C GLY A 357 7.53 -7.32 0.02
N LEU A 358 8.71 -6.94 -0.45
CA LEU A 358 9.48 -7.77 -1.40
C LEU A 358 10.02 -9.04 -0.74
N GLN A 359 10.46 -8.98 0.52
CA GLN A 359 10.85 -10.16 1.30
C GLN A 359 9.68 -11.13 1.48
N PHE A 360 8.45 -10.60 1.72
CA PHE A 360 7.23 -11.41 1.77
C PHE A 360 7.02 -12.19 0.47
N ILE A 361 7.05 -11.51 -0.68
CA ILE A 361 6.88 -12.15 -2.00
C ILE A 361 7.94 -13.22 -2.21
N GLU A 362 9.22 -12.93 -1.96
CA GLU A 362 10.33 -13.89 -2.11
C GLU A 362 10.15 -15.12 -1.21
N THR A 363 9.73 -14.91 0.06
CA THR A 363 9.54 -16.00 1.02
C THR A 363 8.32 -16.86 0.66
N MET A 364 7.22 -16.25 0.21
CA MET A 364 6.04 -16.97 -0.30
C MET A 364 6.37 -17.83 -1.51
N VAL A 365 7.10 -17.28 -2.49
CA VAL A 365 7.54 -18.00 -3.68
C VAL A 365 8.49 -19.14 -3.31
N ALA A 366 9.47 -18.88 -2.45
CA ALA A 366 10.41 -19.90 -1.97
C ALA A 366 9.70 -21.06 -1.28
N SER A 367 8.69 -20.78 -0.45
CA SER A 367 7.89 -21.78 0.23
C SER A 367 6.93 -22.51 -0.72
N GLY A 368 6.19 -21.76 -1.53
CA GLY A 368 5.13 -22.31 -2.38
C GLY A 368 5.61 -23.33 -3.40
N TYR A 369 6.78 -23.07 -3.98
CA TYR A 369 7.40 -23.97 -4.98
C TYR A 369 8.37 -25.00 -4.39
N ASN A 370 8.64 -24.96 -3.08
CA ASN A 370 9.48 -25.97 -2.43
C ASN A 370 8.69 -27.26 -2.18
N LYS A 371 9.18 -28.38 -2.72
CA LYS A 371 8.52 -29.71 -2.59
C LYS A 371 8.92 -30.46 -1.32
N GLU A 372 10.08 -30.15 -0.71
CA GLU A 372 10.68 -30.95 0.37
C GLU A 372 10.56 -30.29 1.75
N GLY A 373 10.50 -28.96 1.81
CA GLY A 373 10.44 -28.24 3.10
C GLY A 373 9.69 -26.94 2.95
N LYS A 374 8.36 -26.96 3.15
CA LYS A 374 7.51 -25.80 2.92
C LYS A 374 7.66 -24.70 3.96
N TRP A 375 8.15 -24.97 5.14
CA TRP A 375 8.48 -23.95 6.14
C TRP A 375 9.78 -23.24 5.76
N VAL A 376 9.68 -21.96 5.48
CA VAL A 376 10.80 -21.11 5.06
C VAL A 376 10.91 -19.95 6.03
N LYS A 377 12.11 -19.76 6.58
CA LYS A 377 12.45 -18.59 7.40
C LYS A 377 12.34 -17.33 6.53
N TRP A 378 11.97 -16.24 7.16
CA TRP A 378 11.94 -14.95 6.50
C TRP A 378 13.29 -14.65 5.83
N VAL A 379 13.24 -14.25 4.56
CA VAL A 379 14.44 -13.91 3.79
C VAL A 379 14.98 -12.59 4.33
N GLU A 380 15.97 -12.65 5.21
CA GLU A 380 16.75 -11.49 5.63
C GLU A 380 17.97 -11.37 4.69
N LYS A 381 18.14 -10.21 4.05
CA LYS A 381 19.35 -9.88 3.28
C LYS A 381 19.91 -8.56 3.75
#